data_95302e25f60aeb1c9cb19a2dfc15313b
#
_entry.id   95302e25f60aeb1c9cb19a2dfc15313b
#
_cell.length_a   1.000
_cell.length_b   1.000
_cell.length_c   1.000
_cell.angle_alpha   90.00
_cell.angle_beta   90.00
_cell.angle_gamma   90.00
#
_symmetry.space_group_name_H-M   'P 1'
#
loop_
_entity.id
_entity.type
_entity.pdbx_description
1 polymer ?
#
loop_
_entity_poly.entity_id
_entity_poly.type
_entity_poly.pdbx_seq_one_letter_code
_entity_poly.pdbx_strand_id
1 'polypeptide(L)'
;KELDERKAQCPVIFVLRTVAAYNVRRLVRHRVNFIIPQKQMFIPDLLIDLKPHKNNIGGGEETQIPAIAQFIILYHLEVKSLEGKGTYDIADLFNVSYANVNRAVRWLKDKEVIALSGGKTKSMIFQFKKRELCERMLPFLANLIERIV
;
A
#
# COMPACT_ATOMS: atom_id res chain seq x y z
N LYS A 1 -5.67 -14.26 -44.82
CA LYS A 1 -4.42 -13.48 -45.00
C LYS A 1 -4.60 -12.00 -44.66
N GLU A 2 -5.75 -11.37 -45.01
CA GLU A 2 -6.04 -9.95 -44.71
C GLU A 2 -6.29 -9.66 -43.21
N LEU A 3 -6.76 -10.64 -42.44
CA LEU A 3 -7.01 -10.48 -40.99
C LEU A 3 -5.71 -10.48 -40.15
N ASP A 4 -4.64 -11.09 -40.64
CA ASP A 4 -3.35 -11.10 -39.94
C ASP A 4 -2.54 -9.80 -40.13
N GLU A 5 -2.68 -9.13 -41.27
CA GLU A 5 -1.99 -7.86 -41.54
C GLU A 5 -2.61 -6.67 -40.76
N ARG A 6 -3.90 -6.72 -40.43
CA ARG A 6 -4.55 -5.72 -39.56
C ARG A 6 -4.22 -5.90 -38.07
N LYS A 7 -3.79 -7.09 -37.64
CA LYS A 7 -3.36 -7.33 -36.26
C LYS A 7 -2.09 -6.57 -35.87
N ALA A 8 -1.30 -6.14 -36.81
CA ALA A 8 -0.05 -5.44 -36.56
C ALA A 8 -0.21 -3.93 -36.25
N GLN A 9 -1.40 -3.36 -36.52
CA GLN A 9 -1.55 -1.90 -36.46
C GLN A 9 -2.42 -1.37 -35.28
N CYS A 10 -3.29 -2.18 -34.69
CA CYS A 10 -4.14 -1.74 -33.57
C CYS A 10 -4.35 -2.86 -32.55
N PRO A 11 -3.70 -2.80 -31.39
CA PRO A 11 -3.92 -3.78 -30.32
C PRO A 11 -5.38 -3.71 -29.82
N VAL A 12 -6.06 -4.84 -29.80
CA VAL A 12 -7.40 -4.94 -29.21
C VAL A 12 -7.25 -5.06 -27.69
N ILE A 13 -7.91 -4.18 -26.95
CA ILE A 13 -7.89 -4.16 -25.49
C ILE A 13 -9.29 -4.45 -24.96
N PHE A 14 -9.43 -5.48 -24.13
CA PHE A 14 -10.68 -5.81 -23.47
C PHE A 14 -10.84 -5.02 -22.17
N VAL A 15 -11.91 -4.26 -22.04
CA VAL A 15 -12.28 -3.62 -20.78
C VAL A 15 -13.31 -4.49 -20.07
N LEU A 16 -12.93 -5.06 -18.93
CA LEU A 16 -13.70 -6.05 -18.20
C LEU A 16 -14.13 -5.48 -16.84
N ARG A 17 -15.42 -5.45 -16.57
CA ARG A 17 -15.95 -4.88 -15.31
C ARG A 17 -15.57 -5.72 -14.09
N THR A 18 -15.68 -7.03 -14.19
CA THR A 18 -15.36 -7.98 -13.11
C THR A 18 -14.95 -9.31 -13.73
N VAL A 19 -13.84 -9.88 -13.21
CA VAL A 19 -13.30 -11.15 -13.69
C VAL A 19 -12.83 -11.97 -12.49
N ALA A 20 -13.17 -13.25 -12.46
CA ALA A 20 -12.65 -14.17 -11.44
C ALA A 20 -11.13 -14.34 -11.58
N ALA A 21 -10.44 -14.49 -10.46
CA ALA A 21 -8.96 -14.60 -10.42
C ALA A 21 -8.40 -15.71 -11.31
N TYR A 22 -9.14 -16.81 -11.46
CA TYR A 22 -8.77 -17.90 -12.37
C TYR A 22 -8.75 -17.44 -13.84
N ASN A 23 -9.75 -16.69 -14.26
CA ASN A 23 -9.84 -16.19 -15.63
C ASN A 23 -8.78 -15.11 -15.91
N VAL A 24 -8.44 -14.27 -14.92
CA VAL A 24 -7.33 -13.30 -15.03
C VAL A 24 -6.03 -14.03 -15.33
N ARG A 25 -5.72 -15.13 -14.62
CA ARG A 25 -4.52 -15.93 -14.89
C ARG A 25 -4.49 -16.49 -16.30
N ARG A 26 -5.64 -16.90 -16.83
CA ARG A 26 -5.75 -17.39 -18.22
C ARG A 26 -5.50 -16.27 -19.22
N LEU A 27 -6.09 -15.09 -19.03
CA LEU A 27 -5.87 -13.93 -19.89
C LEU A 27 -4.38 -13.54 -19.94
N VAL A 28 -3.72 -13.49 -18.79
CA VAL A 28 -2.26 -13.22 -18.70
C VAL A 28 -1.45 -14.30 -19.42
N ARG A 29 -1.78 -15.59 -19.21
CA ARG A 29 -1.09 -16.71 -19.88
C ARG A 29 -1.21 -16.64 -21.40
N HIS A 30 -2.34 -16.25 -21.91
CA HIS A 30 -2.59 -16.10 -23.34
C HIS A 30 -2.19 -14.74 -23.90
N ARG A 31 -1.53 -13.88 -23.09
CA ARG A 31 -1.09 -12.55 -23.48
C ARG A 31 -2.17 -11.67 -24.07
N VAL A 32 -3.40 -11.81 -23.55
CA VAL A 32 -4.54 -11.00 -23.98
C VAL A 32 -4.44 -9.62 -23.32
N ASN A 33 -4.58 -8.56 -24.10
CA ASN A 33 -4.62 -7.20 -23.57
C ASN A 33 -5.95 -6.97 -22.84
N PHE A 34 -5.92 -6.60 -21.56
CA PHE A 34 -7.13 -6.29 -20.82
C PHE A 34 -6.92 -5.22 -19.75
N ILE A 35 -8.02 -4.56 -19.41
CA ILE A 35 -8.13 -3.60 -18.31
C ILE A 35 -9.32 -4.01 -17.42
N ILE A 36 -9.05 -4.16 -16.13
CA ILE A 36 -10.06 -4.25 -15.09
C ILE A 36 -9.98 -2.96 -14.28
N PRO A 37 -10.90 -2.00 -14.44
CA PRO A 37 -10.81 -0.71 -13.76
C PRO A 37 -10.59 -0.85 -12.27
N GLN A 38 -9.69 -0.03 -11.70
CA GLN A 38 -9.29 -0.01 -10.29
C GLN A 38 -8.64 -1.32 -9.77
N LYS A 39 -8.39 -2.31 -10.61
CA LYS A 39 -7.80 -3.59 -10.20
C LYS A 39 -6.52 -3.91 -10.95
N GLN A 40 -6.59 -4.06 -12.26
CA GLN A 40 -5.45 -4.51 -13.05
C GLN A 40 -5.49 -4.00 -14.48
N MET A 41 -4.33 -3.68 -15.02
CA MET A 41 -4.12 -3.41 -16.44
C MET A 41 -2.98 -4.31 -16.93
N PHE A 42 -3.22 -5.06 -18.00
CA PHE A 42 -2.23 -5.91 -18.63
C PHE A 42 -2.30 -5.70 -20.14
N ILE A 43 -1.31 -5.03 -20.69
CA ILE A 43 -1.21 -4.73 -22.12
C ILE A 43 0.24 -5.05 -22.53
N PRO A 44 0.56 -6.34 -22.74
CA PRO A 44 1.90 -6.77 -23.10
C PRO A 44 2.42 -6.14 -24.39
N ASP A 45 1.55 -5.79 -25.32
CA ASP A 45 1.93 -5.12 -26.57
C ASP A 45 2.49 -3.71 -26.33
N LEU A 46 2.14 -3.07 -25.22
CA LEU A 46 2.67 -1.78 -24.76
C LEU A 46 3.64 -1.91 -23.59
N LEU A 47 4.07 -3.12 -23.24
CA LEU A 47 4.91 -3.43 -22.08
C LEU A 47 4.33 -2.98 -20.73
N ILE A 48 2.99 -2.91 -20.62
CA ILE A 48 2.28 -2.48 -19.42
C ILE A 48 1.75 -3.70 -18.66
N ASP A 49 2.20 -3.89 -17.42
CA ASP A 49 1.68 -4.88 -16.46
C ASP A 49 1.48 -4.21 -15.08
N LEU A 50 0.35 -3.55 -14.90
CA LEU A 50 -0.05 -2.98 -13.63
C LEU A 50 -0.92 -3.98 -12.87
N LYS A 51 -0.34 -4.61 -11.86
CA LYS A 51 -1.01 -5.55 -10.95
C LYS A 51 -1.62 -4.81 -9.76
N PRO A 52 -2.72 -5.35 -9.19
CA PRO A 52 -3.19 -4.84 -7.91
C PRO A 52 -2.05 -4.99 -6.92
N HIS A 53 -1.79 -3.93 -6.16
CA HIS A 53 -0.86 -4.00 -5.05
C HIS A 53 -1.42 -5.05 -4.07
N LYS A 54 -0.86 -6.25 -4.09
CA LYS A 54 -1.15 -7.23 -3.06
C LYS A 54 -0.56 -6.68 -1.77
N ASN A 55 -1.42 -6.16 -0.91
CA ASN A 55 -1.06 -6.12 0.50
C ASN A 55 -0.77 -7.57 0.89
N ASN A 56 0.50 -7.94 0.96
CA ASN A 56 0.92 -9.24 1.43
C ASN A 56 0.44 -9.39 2.87
N ILE A 57 -0.71 -10.03 3.04
CA ILE A 57 -1.16 -10.61 4.29
C ILE A 57 -0.41 -11.94 4.40
N GLY A 58 0.86 -11.86 4.71
CA GLY A 58 1.72 -13.02 4.88
C GLY A 58 2.89 -12.62 5.75
N GLY A 59 3.01 -13.26 6.92
CA GLY A 59 4.05 -13.02 7.91
C GLY A 59 5.45 -13.34 7.38
N GLY A 60 6.02 -12.39 6.70
CA GLY A 60 7.46 -12.23 6.57
C GLY A 60 7.83 -11.00 7.38
N GLU A 61 9.01 -10.96 7.95
CA GLU A 61 9.54 -9.74 8.56
C GLU A 61 9.37 -8.60 7.56
N GLU A 62 8.45 -7.68 7.86
CA GLU A 62 8.24 -6.48 7.05
C GLU A 62 9.47 -5.60 7.27
N THR A 63 10.49 -5.79 6.45
CA THR A 63 11.70 -4.95 6.45
C THR A 63 11.38 -3.53 5.99
N GLN A 64 10.24 -3.34 5.31
CA GLN A 64 9.78 -2.04 4.86
C GLN A 64 8.65 -1.52 5.76
N ILE A 65 8.73 -0.22 6.07
CA ILE A 65 7.69 0.47 6.83
C ILE A 65 6.35 0.42 6.07
N PRO A 66 5.24 0.02 6.70
CA PRO A 66 3.91 0.15 6.12
C PRO A 66 3.60 1.62 5.79
N ALA A 67 2.98 1.89 4.65
CA ALA A 67 2.70 3.26 4.21
C ALA A 67 1.92 4.08 5.27
N ILE A 68 0.96 3.47 5.96
CA ILE A 68 0.21 4.13 7.03
C ILE A 68 1.10 4.39 8.26
N ALA A 69 2.05 3.51 8.59
CA ALA A 69 3.00 3.75 9.68
C ALA A 69 3.92 4.92 9.35
N GLN A 70 4.43 5.00 8.13
CA GLN A 70 5.18 6.15 7.65
C GLN A 70 4.37 7.45 7.74
N PHE A 71 3.10 7.41 7.34
CA PHE A 71 2.22 8.57 7.39
C PHE A 71 1.93 9.02 8.84
N ILE A 72 1.71 8.08 9.76
CA ILE A 72 1.56 8.37 11.21
C ILE A 72 2.80 9.11 11.74
N ILE A 73 4.00 8.63 11.44
CA ILE A 73 5.25 9.25 11.88
C ILE A 73 5.39 10.66 11.32
N LEU A 74 5.25 10.81 10.01
CA LEU A 74 5.41 12.12 9.35
C LEU A 74 4.36 13.12 9.85
N TYR A 75 3.10 12.70 10.01
CA TYR A 75 2.05 13.55 10.55
C TYR A 75 2.34 13.98 11.99
N HIS A 76 2.81 13.06 12.84
CA HIS A 76 3.19 13.35 14.22
C HIS A 76 4.34 14.37 14.31
N LEU A 77 5.33 14.24 13.40
CA LEU A 77 6.50 15.11 13.37
C LEU A 77 6.16 16.51 12.84
N GLU A 78 5.48 16.59 11.72
CA GLU A 78 5.36 17.81 10.92
C GLU A 78 4.04 18.56 11.10
N VAL A 79 2.95 17.85 11.38
CA VAL A 79 1.62 18.47 11.39
C VAL A 79 1.11 18.65 12.82
N LYS A 80 0.81 17.56 13.50
CA LYS A 80 0.22 17.60 14.84
C LYS A 80 0.57 16.34 15.61
N SER A 81 0.86 16.51 16.91
CA SER A 81 1.11 15.36 17.79
C SER A 81 -0.09 14.41 17.81
N LEU A 82 0.22 13.12 17.64
CA LEU A 82 -0.73 12.00 17.74
C LEU A 82 -0.62 11.30 19.10
N GLU A 83 0.07 11.91 20.06
CA GLU A 83 0.20 11.40 21.43
C GLU A 83 -1.19 11.19 22.07
N GLY A 84 -1.41 10.04 22.67
CA GLY A 84 -2.67 9.70 23.32
C GLY A 84 -3.82 9.34 22.37
N LYS A 85 -3.63 9.39 21.05
CA LYS A 85 -4.65 9.00 20.07
C LYS A 85 -4.77 7.47 19.98
N GLY A 86 -6.01 7.01 19.84
CA GLY A 86 -6.33 5.61 19.61
C GLY A 86 -6.31 5.23 18.12
N THR A 87 -6.34 3.94 17.87
CA THR A 87 -6.35 3.40 16.48
C THR A 87 -7.59 3.87 15.70
N TYR A 88 -8.73 4.00 16.37
CA TYR A 88 -9.97 4.53 15.74
C TYR A 88 -9.85 6.01 15.38
N ASP A 89 -9.30 6.82 16.30
CA ASP A 89 -9.10 8.26 16.05
C ASP A 89 -8.22 8.51 14.83
N ILE A 90 -7.23 7.65 14.63
CA ILE A 90 -6.31 7.72 13.49
C ILE A 90 -6.96 7.23 12.20
N ALA A 91 -7.77 6.18 12.28
CA ALA A 91 -8.53 5.69 11.15
C ALA A 91 -9.48 6.77 10.59
N ASP A 92 -10.19 7.46 11.49
CA ASP A 92 -11.08 8.56 11.15
C ASP A 92 -10.30 9.78 10.63
N LEU A 93 -9.20 10.15 11.30
CA LEU A 93 -8.37 11.30 10.91
C LEU A 93 -7.81 11.16 9.50
N PHE A 94 -7.39 9.96 9.12
CA PHE A 94 -6.76 9.69 7.83
C PHE A 94 -7.72 9.12 6.78
N ASN A 95 -8.98 8.92 7.16
CA ASN A 95 -10.01 8.30 6.31
C ASN A 95 -9.53 6.95 5.73
N VAL A 96 -8.96 6.11 6.57
CA VAL A 96 -8.46 4.77 6.21
C VAL A 96 -9.10 3.69 7.08
N SER A 97 -9.06 2.44 6.62
CA SER A 97 -9.64 1.34 7.37
C SER A 97 -8.90 1.09 8.69
N TYR A 98 -9.65 0.75 9.74
CA TYR A 98 -9.11 0.34 11.04
C TYR A 98 -8.06 -0.76 10.93
N ALA A 99 -8.27 -1.73 10.04
CA ALA A 99 -7.34 -2.84 9.83
C ALA A 99 -5.95 -2.36 9.36
N ASN A 100 -5.91 -1.37 8.48
CA ASN A 100 -4.65 -0.79 7.99
C ASN A 100 -3.93 -0.01 9.09
N VAL A 101 -4.67 0.79 9.88
CA VAL A 101 -4.09 1.51 11.02
C VAL A 101 -3.58 0.52 12.08
N ASN A 102 -4.35 -0.52 12.38
CA ASN A 102 -3.95 -1.53 13.38
C ASN A 102 -2.66 -2.25 12.96
N ARG A 103 -2.49 -2.57 11.67
CA ARG A 103 -1.23 -3.11 11.15
C ARG A 103 -0.06 -2.14 11.33
N ALA A 104 -0.27 -0.88 10.99
CA ALA A 104 0.73 0.17 11.15
C ALA A 104 1.13 0.36 12.63
N VAL A 105 0.15 0.44 13.53
CA VAL A 105 0.38 0.56 14.97
C VAL A 105 1.12 -0.65 15.53
N ARG A 106 0.79 -1.85 15.07
CA ARG A 106 1.50 -3.08 15.46
C ARG A 106 2.95 -3.02 15.03
N TRP A 107 3.22 -2.66 13.78
CA TRP A 107 4.59 -2.50 13.25
C TRP A 107 5.39 -1.47 14.06
N LEU A 108 4.81 -0.29 14.34
CA LEU A 108 5.47 0.76 15.14
C LEU A 108 5.76 0.29 16.57
N LYS A 109 4.87 -0.53 17.15
CA LYS A 109 5.09 -1.15 18.46
C LYS A 109 6.22 -2.18 18.41
N ASP A 110 6.24 -3.04 17.39
CA ASP A 110 7.28 -4.07 17.23
C ASP A 110 8.68 -3.46 17.00
N LYS A 111 8.73 -2.26 16.44
CA LYS A 111 9.96 -1.45 16.31
C LYS A 111 10.23 -0.57 17.55
N GLU A 112 9.46 -0.74 18.63
CA GLU A 112 9.61 0.02 19.88
C GLU A 112 9.50 1.54 19.72
N VAL A 113 8.89 2.00 18.65
CA VAL A 113 8.67 3.42 18.35
C VAL A 113 7.54 3.99 19.21
N ILE A 114 6.52 3.17 19.45
CA ILE A 114 5.38 3.51 20.29
C ILE A 114 5.12 2.43 21.34
N ALA A 115 4.60 2.83 22.48
CA ALA A 115 3.92 1.95 23.43
C ALA A 115 2.41 2.15 23.34
N LEU A 116 1.66 1.13 23.72
CA LEU A 116 0.20 1.21 23.82
C LEU A 116 -0.19 1.22 25.28
N SER A 117 -0.89 2.26 25.71
CA SER A 117 -1.43 2.42 27.05
C SER A 117 -2.95 2.38 27.03
N GLY A 118 -3.56 1.92 28.13
CA GLY A 118 -5.01 1.87 28.29
C GLY A 118 -5.58 0.44 28.26
N GLY A 119 -6.82 0.30 28.71
CA GLY A 119 -7.53 -0.98 28.81
C GLY A 119 -8.25 -1.35 27.51
N LYS A 120 -9.57 -1.07 27.42
CA LYS A 120 -10.40 -1.36 26.23
C LYS A 120 -10.01 -0.51 25.02
N THR A 121 -9.67 0.75 25.25
CA THR A 121 -9.22 1.69 24.19
C THR A 121 -7.74 1.95 24.40
N LYS A 122 -6.92 1.41 23.51
CA LYS A 122 -5.47 1.58 23.55
C LYS A 122 -5.08 2.87 22.86
N SER A 123 -4.34 3.74 23.55
CA SER A 123 -3.78 4.97 23.02
C SER A 123 -2.28 4.82 22.80
N MET A 124 -1.78 5.48 21.77
CA MET A 124 -0.36 5.47 21.43
C MET A 124 0.41 6.46 22.28
N ILE A 125 1.55 6.00 22.79
CA ILE A 125 2.55 6.80 23.48
C ILE A 125 3.86 6.69 22.69
N PHE A 126 4.36 7.81 22.19
CA PHE A 126 5.63 7.82 21.47
C PHE A 126 6.78 7.73 22.47
N GLN A 127 7.73 6.82 22.22
CA GLN A 127 8.84 6.54 23.12
C GLN A 127 10.00 7.55 23.00
N PHE A 128 10.00 8.35 21.93
CA PHE A 128 11.10 9.26 21.60
C PHE A 128 10.58 10.67 21.38
N LYS A 129 11.45 11.65 21.68
CA LYS A 129 11.22 13.04 21.29
C LYS A 129 11.30 13.18 19.76
N LYS A 130 10.64 14.19 19.22
CA LYS A 130 10.52 14.39 17.75
C LYS A 130 11.86 14.25 16.99
N ARG A 131 12.94 14.84 17.47
CA ARG A 131 14.26 14.77 16.83
C ARG A 131 14.80 13.35 16.80
N GLU A 132 14.79 12.68 17.93
CA GLU A 132 15.28 11.30 18.06
C GLU A 132 14.40 10.33 17.26
N LEU A 133 13.08 10.56 17.27
CA LEU A 133 12.13 9.81 16.45
C LEU A 133 12.46 9.94 14.96
N CYS A 134 12.73 11.15 14.49
CA CYS A 134 13.12 11.42 13.11
C CYS A 134 14.40 10.66 12.74
N GLU A 135 15.46 10.80 13.56
CA GLU A 135 16.75 10.15 13.31
C GLU A 135 16.64 8.61 13.26
N ARG A 136 15.83 8.01 14.16
CA ARG A 136 15.60 6.56 14.19
C ARG A 136 14.78 6.05 13.01
N MET A 137 13.83 6.85 12.56
CA MET A 137 12.91 6.42 11.49
C MET A 137 13.46 6.67 10.09
N LEU A 138 14.43 7.55 9.93
CA LEU A 138 15.03 7.89 8.64
C LEU A 138 15.43 6.67 7.80
N PRO A 139 16.08 5.62 8.35
CA PRO A 139 16.46 4.44 7.58
C PRO A 139 15.28 3.62 7.05
N PHE A 140 14.11 3.74 7.67
CA PHE A 140 12.91 3.00 7.30
C PHE A 140 11.99 3.79 6.38
N LEU A 141 12.14 5.12 6.33
CA LEU A 141 11.30 5.97 5.48
C LEU A 141 11.60 5.66 4.01
N ALA A 142 10.60 5.12 3.35
CA ALA A 142 10.70 4.88 1.91
C ALA A 142 10.68 6.22 1.16
N ASN A 143 11.64 6.41 0.27
CA ASN A 143 11.59 7.53 -0.66
C ASN A 143 10.47 7.27 -1.67
N LEU A 144 9.34 7.95 -1.49
CA LEU A 144 8.18 7.80 -2.38
C LEU A 144 8.48 8.24 -3.82
N ILE A 145 9.52 9.06 -4.01
CA ILE A 145 9.90 9.59 -5.32
C ILE A 145 10.62 8.51 -6.15
N GLU A 146 11.41 7.65 -5.55
CA GLU A 146 12.11 6.55 -6.24
C GLU A 146 11.18 5.45 -6.78
N ARG A 147 9.92 5.42 -6.33
CA ARG A 147 8.91 4.46 -6.81
C ARG A 147 8.11 4.93 -8.02
N ILE A 148 8.28 6.17 -8.44
CA ILE A 148 7.52 6.80 -9.56
C ILE A 148 8.39 6.89 -10.82
N VAL A 149 9.67 6.60 -10.73
CA VAL A 149 10.61 6.61 -11.87
C VAL A 149 10.79 5.21 -12.44
#